data_9df2864f52711c2618815b58c3e7b475
#
_entry.id   9df2864f52711c2618815b58c3e7b475
#
_cell.length_a   1.000
_cell.length_b   1.000
_cell.length_c   1.000
_cell.angle_alpha   90.00
_cell.angle_beta   90.00
_cell.angle_gamma   90.00
#
_symmetry.space_group_name_H-M   'P 1'
#
loop_
_entity.id
_entity.type
_entity.pdbx_description
1 polymer ?
#
loop_
_entity_poly.entity_id
_entity_poly.type
_entity_poly.pdbx_seq_one_letter_code
_entity_poly.pdbx_strand_id
1 'polypeptide(L)'
;AGVRVGGRAGPYVGYTYARYQHRPRENFYGLGSGSKTDAEAEFRLDQGVVGGLVGRLLGPSALVGGHLSYQVNRYGPAGGSAPQVAGQFGPAVPGVGTDLDYLMIGGFFELDIRDAPYDRAFGHRFAPTEPRLRGVSLDASRGFYLATEVTHNLNVGHRQLSFTRFTLDVREFLPIQEGLLHGFSFRQFASVTHSGGNRVPFYRLQSIGGARSLRGYASDRFRDRNVLLANAEVRCQVWHWLDMAVFADAGRVFRDAGAMMGAPRLGYGLGFRVKNKGKTLGRVDMAYGSEGWRLHMDLGSLF
;
A
#
# COMPACT_ATOMS: atom_id res chain seq x y z
N ALA A 1 -8.93 -15.13 -3.30
CA ALA A 1 -8.20 -16.40 -3.32
C ALA A 1 -6.93 -16.25 -4.16
N GLY A 2 -5.89 -16.99 -3.82
CA GLY A 2 -4.64 -16.96 -4.59
C GLY A 2 -3.73 -18.14 -4.26
N VAL A 3 -2.86 -18.48 -5.18
CA VAL A 3 -1.86 -19.52 -5.04
C VAL A 3 -0.48 -18.97 -5.45
N ARG A 4 0.55 -19.44 -4.79
CA ARG A 4 1.94 -19.14 -5.10
C ARG A 4 2.76 -20.42 -5.07
N VAL A 5 3.66 -20.56 -6.05
CA VAL A 5 4.61 -21.68 -6.13
C VAL A 5 5.98 -21.11 -6.48
N GLY A 6 7.01 -21.54 -5.76
CA GLY A 6 8.38 -21.11 -6.04
C GLY A 6 9.31 -21.41 -4.87
N GLY A 7 10.54 -20.94 -4.97
CA GLY A 7 11.54 -21.20 -3.97
C GLY A 7 12.87 -20.51 -4.27
N ARG A 8 13.93 -21.00 -3.62
CA ARG A 8 15.29 -20.50 -3.71
C ARG A 8 16.22 -21.59 -4.26
N ALA A 9 17.09 -21.22 -5.19
CA ALA A 9 18.15 -22.05 -5.71
C ALA A 9 19.48 -21.26 -5.66
N GLY A 10 20.32 -21.57 -4.67
CA GLY A 10 21.55 -20.79 -4.42
C GLY A 10 21.25 -19.32 -4.11
N PRO A 11 21.82 -18.35 -4.84
CA PRO A 11 21.53 -16.95 -4.69
C PRO A 11 20.23 -16.50 -5.39
N TYR A 12 19.59 -17.36 -6.17
CA TYR A 12 18.40 -17.00 -6.95
C TYR A 12 17.11 -17.34 -6.21
N VAL A 13 16.13 -16.46 -6.36
CA VAL A 13 14.77 -16.63 -5.85
C VAL A 13 13.83 -16.50 -7.03
N GLY A 14 12.84 -17.39 -7.13
CA GLY A 14 11.84 -17.32 -8.17
C GLY A 14 10.52 -17.90 -7.72
N TYR A 15 9.41 -17.27 -8.14
CA TYR A 15 8.09 -17.83 -7.95
C TYR A 15 7.08 -17.32 -8.98
N THR A 16 6.07 -18.13 -9.19
CA THR A 16 4.88 -17.78 -9.94
C THR A 16 3.69 -17.66 -9.00
N TYR A 17 2.72 -16.87 -9.38
CA TYR A 17 1.50 -16.66 -8.59
C TYR A 17 0.30 -16.44 -9.48
N ALA A 18 -0.85 -16.83 -8.95
CA ALA A 18 -2.16 -16.47 -9.49
C ALA A 18 -3.04 -15.98 -8.34
N ARG A 19 -3.81 -14.92 -8.55
CA ARG A 19 -4.69 -14.36 -7.54
C ARG A 19 -5.94 -13.80 -8.18
N TYR A 20 -7.07 -14.02 -7.50
CA TYR A 20 -8.34 -13.39 -7.81
C TYR A 20 -8.86 -12.63 -6.58
N GLN A 21 -9.35 -11.42 -6.80
CA GLN A 21 -9.98 -10.58 -5.79
C GLN A 21 -11.31 -10.07 -6.30
N HIS A 22 -12.35 -10.36 -5.55
CA HIS A 22 -13.66 -9.77 -5.72
C HIS A 22 -13.84 -8.65 -4.68
N ARG A 23 -14.08 -7.44 -5.17
CA ARG A 23 -14.31 -6.25 -4.35
C ARG A 23 -15.67 -5.69 -4.70
N PRO A 24 -16.73 -6.17 -4.03
CA PRO A 24 -18.12 -5.82 -4.36
C PRO A 24 -18.44 -4.36 -4.11
N ARG A 25 -17.69 -3.73 -3.18
CA ARG A 25 -17.83 -2.32 -2.82
C ARG A 25 -16.47 -1.72 -2.54
N GLU A 26 -16.10 -0.74 -3.34
CA GLU A 26 -14.95 0.13 -3.12
C GLU A 26 -15.41 1.57 -3.16
N ASN A 27 -14.88 2.39 -2.26
CA ASN A 27 -15.24 3.79 -2.16
C ASN A 27 -14.32 4.65 -3.03
N PHE A 28 -14.92 5.67 -3.60
CA PHE A 28 -14.24 6.71 -4.35
C PHE A 28 -14.83 8.08 -4.00
N TYR A 29 -13.97 9.01 -3.61
CA TYR A 29 -14.36 10.36 -3.16
C TYR A 29 -13.97 11.45 -4.16
N GLY A 30 -13.57 11.07 -5.38
CA GLY A 30 -12.94 11.96 -6.35
C GLY A 30 -11.42 11.95 -6.27
N LEU A 31 -10.79 12.84 -7.03
CA LEU A 31 -9.34 12.92 -7.18
C LEU A 31 -8.75 14.01 -6.28
N GLY A 32 -7.51 13.77 -5.80
CA GLY A 32 -6.72 14.71 -5.04
C GLY A 32 -6.99 14.72 -3.53
N SER A 33 -6.09 15.37 -2.80
CA SER A 33 -6.20 15.55 -1.35
C SER A 33 -7.32 16.51 -0.92
N GLY A 34 -7.91 17.24 -1.86
CA GLY A 34 -9.03 18.17 -1.64
C GLY A 34 -10.40 17.55 -1.87
N SER A 35 -10.50 16.25 -2.18
CA SER A 35 -11.79 15.57 -2.37
C SER A 35 -12.65 15.65 -1.11
N LYS A 36 -13.97 15.85 -1.29
CA LYS A 36 -14.91 16.03 -0.18
C LYS A 36 -15.43 14.69 0.32
N THR A 37 -15.77 14.60 1.61
CA THR A 37 -16.31 13.38 2.23
C THR A 37 -17.71 13.06 1.72
N ASP A 38 -18.53 14.08 1.46
CA ASP A 38 -19.88 13.96 0.92
C ASP A 38 -19.94 13.53 -0.56
N ALA A 39 -18.79 13.54 -1.24
CA ALA A 39 -18.66 13.04 -2.61
C ALA A 39 -18.40 11.52 -2.68
N GLU A 40 -18.75 10.77 -1.64
CA GLU A 40 -18.59 9.32 -1.63
C GLU A 40 -19.47 8.65 -2.66
N ALA A 41 -18.85 7.82 -3.49
CA ALA A 41 -19.51 6.95 -4.44
C ALA A 41 -18.88 5.55 -4.43
N GLU A 42 -19.66 4.54 -4.78
CA GLU A 42 -19.22 3.15 -4.76
C GLU A 42 -19.04 2.59 -6.18
N PHE A 43 -18.19 1.59 -6.28
CA PHE A 43 -18.00 0.76 -7.48
C PHE A 43 -17.59 -0.65 -7.10
N ARG A 44 -17.84 -1.59 -8.01
CA ARG A 44 -17.33 -2.96 -7.93
C ARG A 44 -16.08 -3.12 -8.78
N LEU A 45 -15.10 -3.86 -8.28
CA LEU A 45 -13.90 -4.19 -9.03
C LEU A 45 -13.50 -5.65 -8.81
N ASP A 46 -13.51 -6.41 -9.89
CA ASP A 46 -13.00 -7.77 -9.92
C ASP A 46 -11.62 -7.77 -10.58
N GLN A 47 -10.63 -8.33 -9.90
CA GLN A 47 -9.26 -8.37 -10.38
C GLN A 47 -8.70 -9.78 -10.38
N GLY A 48 -8.24 -10.23 -11.54
CA GLY A 48 -7.46 -11.43 -11.70
C GLY A 48 -6.03 -11.08 -12.08
N VAL A 49 -5.05 -11.78 -11.53
CA VAL A 49 -3.65 -11.62 -11.91
C VAL A 49 -2.94 -12.95 -11.95
N VAL A 50 -2.11 -13.12 -12.95
CA VAL A 50 -1.14 -14.22 -13.07
C VAL A 50 0.23 -13.63 -13.40
N GLY A 51 1.28 -14.16 -12.79
CA GLY A 51 2.62 -13.62 -13.05
C GLY A 51 3.73 -14.41 -12.38
N GLY A 52 4.92 -13.90 -12.56
CA GLY A 52 6.14 -14.45 -11.94
C GLY A 52 7.15 -13.36 -11.63
N LEU A 53 8.07 -13.73 -10.78
CA LEU A 53 9.18 -12.90 -10.34
C LEU A 53 10.44 -13.78 -10.29
N VAL A 54 11.55 -13.18 -10.69
CA VAL A 54 12.88 -13.75 -10.50
C VAL A 54 13.78 -12.69 -9.87
N GLY A 55 14.65 -13.12 -8.96
CA GLY A 55 15.58 -12.22 -8.31
C GLY A 55 16.87 -12.92 -7.91
N ARG A 56 17.88 -12.10 -7.64
CA ARG A 56 19.19 -12.53 -7.13
C ARG A 56 19.46 -11.85 -5.79
N LEU A 57 19.83 -12.67 -4.83
CA LEU A 57 20.30 -12.18 -3.52
C LEU A 57 21.73 -11.62 -3.69
N LEU A 58 21.92 -10.40 -3.25
CA LEU A 58 23.21 -9.72 -3.14
C LEU A 58 23.61 -9.76 -1.66
N GLY A 59 24.27 -10.85 -1.25
CA GLY A 59 24.53 -11.12 0.15
C GLY A 59 23.26 -11.49 0.95
N PRO A 60 23.33 -11.42 2.31
CA PRO A 60 22.21 -11.84 3.17
C PRO A 60 21.05 -10.82 3.21
N SER A 61 21.29 -9.58 2.85
CA SER A 61 20.36 -8.47 3.14
C SER A 61 19.73 -7.80 1.92
N ALA A 62 20.26 -8.02 0.72
CA ALA A 62 19.74 -7.35 -0.46
C ALA A 62 19.20 -8.33 -1.51
N LEU A 63 18.18 -7.92 -2.25
CA LEU A 63 17.57 -8.66 -3.34
C LEU A 63 17.31 -7.70 -4.51
N VAL A 64 17.76 -8.08 -5.70
CA VAL A 64 17.44 -7.37 -6.95
C VAL A 64 16.78 -8.33 -7.91
N GLY A 65 15.79 -7.86 -8.67
CA GLY A 65 15.09 -8.74 -9.60
C GLY A 65 14.13 -8.03 -10.53
N GLY A 66 13.40 -8.85 -11.27
CA GLY A 66 12.35 -8.42 -12.18
C GLY A 66 11.08 -9.25 -12.05
N HIS A 67 10.01 -8.71 -12.56
CA HIS A 67 8.71 -9.38 -12.58
C HIS A 67 7.99 -9.15 -13.90
N LEU A 68 7.16 -10.11 -14.24
CA LEU A 68 6.23 -10.06 -15.37
C LEU A 68 4.88 -10.58 -14.89
N SER A 69 3.79 -9.86 -15.20
CA SER A 69 2.45 -10.32 -14.86
C SER A 69 1.40 -9.78 -15.82
N TYR A 70 0.31 -10.52 -15.92
CA TYR A 70 -0.88 -10.11 -16.64
C TYR A 70 -2.04 -9.95 -15.66
N GLN A 71 -2.71 -8.80 -15.72
CA GLN A 71 -3.82 -8.45 -14.84
C GLN A 71 -5.06 -8.09 -15.63
N VAL A 72 -6.17 -8.73 -15.30
CA VAL A 72 -7.49 -8.38 -15.76
C VAL A 72 -8.23 -7.58 -14.71
N ASN A 73 -8.96 -6.54 -15.13
CA ASN A 73 -9.80 -5.72 -14.26
C ASN A 73 -11.18 -5.63 -14.88
N ARG A 74 -12.20 -5.98 -14.12
CA ARG A 74 -13.60 -5.92 -14.52
C ARG A 74 -14.30 -4.92 -13.61
N TYR A 75 -14.70 -3.82 -14.19
CA TYR A 75 -15.40 -2.73 -13.51
C TYR A 75 -16.92 -2.99 -13.57
N GLY A 76 -17.63 -2.57 -12.51
CA GLY A 76 -19.08 -2.65 -12.49
C GLY A 76 -19.71 -1.80 -11.40
N PRO A 77 -21.03 -1.69 -11.41
CA PRO A 77 -21.74 -1.02 -10.33
C PRO A 77 -21.59 -1.82 -9.03
N ALA A 78 -21.47 -1.11 -7.91
CA ALA A 78 -21.59 -1.72 -6.58
C ALA A 78 -23.04 -2.11 -6.30
N GLY A 79 -23.23 -3.13 -5.50
CA GLY A 79 -24.57 -3.47 -4.98
C GLY A 79 -24.96 -2.51 -3.86
N GLY A 80 -26.23 -2.05 -3.84
CA GLY A 80 -26.76 -1.20 -2.78
C GLY A 80 -27.35 0.11 -3.31
N SER A 81 -27.70 1.00 -2.37
CA SER A 81 -28.35 2.30 -2.65
C SER A 81 -27.38 3.48 -2.69
N ALA A 82 -26.09 3.26 -2.45
CA ALA A 82 -25.10 4.33 -2.49
C ALA A 82 -24.91 4.88 -3.91
N PRO A 83 -24.53 6.16 -4.06
CA PRO A 83 -24.22 6.75 -5.35
C PRO A 83 -23.14 5.92 -6.09
N GLN A 84 -23.31 5.75 -7.37
CA GLN A 84 -22.36 5.03 -8.22
C GLN A 84 -21.33 6.00 -8.81
N VAL A 85 -20.06 5.56 -8.90
CA VAL A 85 -18.99 6.39 -9.49
C VAL A 85 -19.33 6.84 -10.91
N ALA A 86 -19.96 5.98 -11.71
CA ALA A 86 -20.37 6.31 -13.07
C ALA A 86 -21.39 7.45 -13.13
N GLY A 87 -22.36 7.47 -12.20
CA GLY A 87 -23.38 8.51 -12.14
C GLY A 87 -22.87 9.83 -11.58
N GLN A 88 -22.02 9.77 -10.53
CA GLN A 88 -21.58 10.96 -9.81
C GLN A 88 -20.39 11.67 -10.48
N PHE A 89 -19.45 10.92 -11.03
CA PHE A 89 -18.21 11.46 -11.60
C PHE A 89 -18.17 11.36 -13.14
N GLY A 90 -18.97 10.47 -13.72
CA GLY A 90 -19.16 10.34 -15.15
C GLY A 90 -17.86 10.11 -15.95
N PRO A 91 -17.84 10.52 -17.22
CA PRO A 91 -16.70 10.30 -18.11
C PRO A 91 -15.48 11.20 -17.80
N ALA A 92 -15.60 12.15 -16.87
CA ALA A 92 -14.48 12.99 -16.44
C ALA A 92 -13.38 12.18 -15.74
N VAL A 93 -13.74 11.02 -15.15
CA VAL A 93 -12.81 10.15 -14.45
C VAL A 93 -12.40 8.98 -15.35
N PRO A 94 -11.12 8.85 -15.72
CA PRO A 94 -10.66 7.83 -16.65
C PRO A 94 -10.90 6.41 -16.11
N GLY A 95 -11.38 5.51 -16.98
CA GLY A 95 -11.60 4.10 -16.66
C GLY A 95 -12.97 3.78 -16.06
N VAL A 96 -13.84 4.77 -15.85
CA VAL A 96 -15.24 4.54 -15.45
C VAL A 96 -15.96 3.81 -16.58
N GLY A 97 -16.68 2.72 -16.24
CA GLY A 97 -17.41 1.90 -17.19
C GLY A 97 -16.56 1.06 -18.13
N THR A 98 -15.25 0.91 -17.87
CA THR A 98 -14.36 0.22 -18.81
C THR A 98 -13.60 -0.91 -18.12
N ASP A 99 -13.68 -2.09 -18.71
CA ASP A 99 -12.85 -3.24 -18.40
C ASP A 99 -11.48 -3.07 -19.04
N LEU A 100 -10.40 -3.27 -18.27
CA LEU A 100 -9.05 -3.01 -18.75
C LEU A 100 -8.09 -4.11 -18.31
N ASP A 101 -7.30 -4.56 -19.27
CA ASP A 101 -6.28 -5.57 -19.05
C ASP A 101 -4.87 -4.96 -19.19
N TYR A 102 -3.94 -5.42 -18.34
CA TYR A 102 -2.58 -4.91 -18.29
C TYR A 102 -1.54 -6.00 -18.34
N LEU A 103 -0.56 -5.83 -19.22
CA LEU A 103 0.72 -6.51 -19.10
C LEU A 103 1.64 -5.60 -18.28
N MET A 104 2.16 -6.14 -17.19
CA MET A 104 3.02 -5.40 -16.26
C MET A 104 4.41 -6.03 -16.27
N ILE A 105 5.41 -5.20 -16.55
CA ILE A 105 6.83 -5.59 -16.51
C ILE A 105 7.58 -4.60 -15.63
N GLY A 106 8.44 -5.10 -14.76
CA GLY A 106 9.16 -4.22 -13.84
C GLY A 106 10.42 -4.83 -13.26
N GLY A 107 11.16 -3.95 -12.59
CA GLY A 107 12.33 -4.29 -11.80
C GLY A 107 12.21 -3.76 -10.39
N PHE A 108 12.90 -4.40 -9.46
CA PHE A 108 12.88 -4.03 -8.07
C PHE A 108 14.24 -4.24 -7.40
N PHE A 109 14.47 -3.45 -6.36
CA PHE A 109 15.56 -3.63 -5.42
C PHE A 109 15.02 -3.57 -4.00
N GLU A 110 15.54 -4.42 -3.13
CA GLU A 110 15.17 -4.49 -1.72
C GLU A 110 16.40 -4.69 -0.85
N LEU A 111 16.51 -3.89 0.20
CA LEU A 111 17.49 -4.01 1.27
C LEU A 111 16.76 -4.17 2.61
N ASP A 112 17.10 -5.21 3.37
CA ASP A 112 16.50 -5.48 4.66
C ASP A 112 17.57 -5.89 5.68
N ILE A 113 17.90 -4.96 6.56
CA ILE A 113 18.86 -5.14 7.64
C ILE A 113 18.18 -4.98 9.01
N ARG A 114 16.89 -5.27 9.10
CA ARG A 114 16.15 -5.26 10.36
C ARG A 114 16.48 -6.49 11.21
N ASP A 115 16.29 -6.37 12.53
CA ASP A 115 16.40 -7.48 13.49
C ASP A 115 15.32 -8.57 13.29
N ALA A 116 14.18 -8.22 12.72
CA ALA A 116 13.14 -9.14 12.28
C ALA A 116 12.93 -9.04 10.75
N PRO A 117 13.90 -9.53 9.94
CA PRO A 117 13.77 -9.49 8.49
C PRO A 117 12.61 -10.38 8.03
N TYR A 118 12.01 -10.02 6.92
CA TYR A 118 11.01 -10.90 6.32
C TYR A 118 11.62 -12.21 5.86
N ASP A 119 10.85 -13.27 5.87
CA ASP A 119 11.26 -14.52 5.23
C ASP A 119 11.33 -14.34 3.71
N ARG A 120 12.56 -14.30 3.20
CA ARG A 120 12.84 -14.12 1.77
C ARG A 120 12.58 -15.37 0.94
N ALA A 121 12.56 -16.54 1.58
CA ALA A 121 12.34 -17.80 0.88
C ALA A 121 10.91 -17.88 0.31
N PHE A 122 9.95 -17.22 0.95
CA PHE A 122 8.55 -17.27 0.56
C PHE A 122 7.99 -15.97 -0.02
N GLY A 123 8.85 -14.96 -0.29
CA GLY A 123 8.52 -13.81 -1.12
C GLY A 123 7.20 -13.09 -0.82
N HIS A 124 6.86 -12.89 0.45
CA HIS A 124 5.61 -12.20 0.85
C HIS A 124 5.54 -10.73 0.41
N ARG A 125 6.59 -10.20 -0.23
CA ARG A 125 6.76 -8.77 -0.43
C ARG A 125 6.27 -8.24 -1.74
N PHE A 126 6.39 -9.01 -2.80
CA PHE A 126 6.07 -8.54 -4.13
C PHE A 126 4.78 -9.18 -4.63
N ALA A 127 3.68 -8.47 -4.43
CA ALA A 127 2.55 -8.55 -5.33
C ALA A 127 2.56 -7.24 -6.12
N PRO A 128 3.21 -7.18 -7.28
CA PRO A 128 3.34 -5.96 -8.10
C PRO A 128 2.00 -5.38 -8.54
N THR A 129 0.94 -6.07 -8.24
CA THR A 129 -0.43 -5.76 -8.63
C THR A 129 -1.20 -4.94 -7.59
N GLU A 130 -0.67 -4.74 -6.37
CA GLU A 130 -1.38 -3.96 -5.36
C GLU A 130 -0.86 -2.54 -5.26
N PRO A 131 -1.67 -1.54 -5.65
CA PRO A 131 -1.37 -0.15 -5.35
C PRO A 131 -1.53 0.18 -3.85
N ARG A 132 -1.93 -0.81 -3.02
CA ARG A 132 -2.16 -0.61 -1.60
C ARG A 132 -0.84 -0.61 -0.83
N LEU A 133 -0.68 0.43 -0.05
CA LEU A 133 0.43 0.58 0.88
C LEU A 133 0.45 -0.61 1.84
N ARG A 134 1.55 -1.35 1.86
CA ARG A 134 1.73 -2.43 2.83
C ARG A 134 1.96 -1.84 4.21
N GLY A 135 1.38 -2.44 5.21
CA GLY A 135 1.56 -2.03 6.59
C GLY A 135 3.04 -2.06 7.02
N VAL A 136 3.37 -1.24 7.98
CA VAL A 136 4.67 -1.29 8.66
C VAL A 136 4.80 -2.66 9.33
N SER A 137 5.94 -3.34 9.17
CA SER A 137 6.23 -4.52 10.00
C SER A 137 6.35 -4.05 11.43
N LEU A 138 5.46 -4.51 12.27
CA LEU A 138 5.37 -4.08 13.65
C LEU A 138 6.29 -4.86 14.61
N ASP A 139 6.97 -5.88 14.10
CA ASP A 139 7.77 -6.79 14.92
C ASP A 139 9.25 -6.42 14.95
N ALA A 140 9.73 -5.59 14.02
CA ALA A 140 11.10 -5.10 14.06
C ALA A 140 11.25 -4.00 15.10
N SER A 141 12.31 -4.08 15.93
CA SER A 141 12.68 -3.06 16.93
C SER A 141 13.91 -2.27 16.52
N ARG A 142 14.72 -2.80 15.61
CA ARG A 142 15.98 -2.21 15.16
C ARG A 142 16.25 -2.48 13.70
N GLY A 143 16.85 -1.50 13.03
CA GLY A 143 17.38 -1.67 11.68
C GLY A 143 16.69 -0.85 10.62
N PHE A 144 16.91 -1.19 9.37
CA PHE A 144 16.50 -0.42 8.20
C PHE A 144 15.93 -1.31 7.12
N TYR A 145 14.93 -0.81 6.43
CA TYR A 145 14.34 -1.43 5.25
C TYR A 145 14.20 -0.41 4.13
N LEU A 146 14.63 -0.79 2.94
CA LEU A 146 14.45 -0.03 1.70
C LEU A 146 13.88 -0.94 0.63
N ALA A 147 12.82 -0.53 -0.02
CA ALA A 147 12.34 -1.15 -1.24
C ALA A 147 12.08 -0.10 -2.32
N THR A 148 12.54 -0.37 -3.52
CA THR A 148 12.20 0.44 -4.69
C THR A 148 11.76 -0.47 -5.82
N GLU A 149 10.80 0.01 -6.60
CA GLU A 149 10.24 -0.72 -7.73
C GLU A 149 9.92 0.25 -8.86
N VAL A 150 10.19 -0.17 -10.08
CA VAL A 150 9.67 0.45 -11.29
C VAL A 150 8.84 -0.56 -12.05
N THR A 151 7.60 -0.20 -12.39
CA THR A 151 6.69 -1.08 -13.14
C THR A 151 6.07 -0.31 -14.29
N HIS A 152 6.29 -0.81 -15.51
CA HIS A 152 5.55 -0.36 -16.69
C HIS A 152 4.26 -1.16 -16.82
N ASN A 153 3.13 -0.46 -16.87
CA ASN A 153 1.79 -1.00 -17.00
C ASN A 153 1.31 -0.73 -18.43
N LEU A 154 1.46 -1.71 -19.29
CA LEU A 154 1.02 -1.64 -20.67
C LEU A 154 -0.44 -2.08 -20.76
N ASN A 155 -1.35 -1.19 -21.11
CA ASN A 155 -2.74 -1.55 -21.34
C ASN A 155 -2.88 -2.28 -22.67
N VAL A 156 -3.54 -3.45 -22.61
CA VAL A 156 -3.82 -4.27 -23.78
C VAL A 156 -5.12 -3.77 -24.43
N GLY A 157 -5.02 -3.17 -25.61
CA GLY A 157 -6.15 -2.60 -26.33
C GLY A 157 -6.24 -1.06 -26.30
N HIS A 158 -5.84 -0.42 -25.21
CA HIS A 158 -5.94 1.04 -25.06
C HIS A 158 -4.60 1.64 -24.61
N ARG A 159 -3.65 1.78 -25.55
CA ARG A 159 -2.28 2.25 -25.24
C ARG A 159 -2.25 3.60 -24.51
N GLN A 160 -3.22 4.48 -24.77
CA GLN A 160 -3.38 5.77 -24.08
C GLN A 160 -3.71 5.65 -22.59
N LEU A 161 -3.92 4.42 -22.07
CA LEU A 161 -4.11 4.14 -20.67
C LEU A 161 -2.89 3.45 -20.03
N SER A 162 -1.78 3.36 -20.76
CA SER A 162 -0.52 2.81 -20.25
C SER A 162 0.24 3.84 -19.42
N PHE A 163 0.99 3.37 -18.42
CA PHE A 163 1.76 4.25 -17.53
C PHE A 163 2.90 3.49 -16.85
N THR A 164 3.90 4.24 -16.38
CA THR A 164 5.01 3.70 -15.57
C THR A 164 4.87 4.22 -14.15
N ARG A 165 5.05 3.35 -13.17
CA ARG A 165 5.02 3.69 -11.75
C ARG A 165 6.37 3.42 -11.11
N PHE A 166 6.84 4.39 -10.34
CA PHE A 166 7.99 4.28 -9.45
C PHE A 166 7.48 4.27 -8.02
N THR A 167 8.01 3.37 -7.20
CA THR A 167 7.65 3.24 -5.79
C THR A 167 8.90 3.18 -4.93
N LEU A 168 8.88 3.89 -3.82
CA LEU A 168 9.90 3.88 -2.79
C LEU A 168 9.24 3.66 -1.43
N ASP A 169 9.72 2.70 -0.64
CA ASP A 169 9.29 2.43 0.74
C ASP A 169 10.54 2.32 1.61
N VAL A 170 10.72 3.29 2.49
CA VAL A 170 11.84 3.34 3.45
C VAL A 170 11.25 3.18 4.84
N ARG A 171 11.86 2.35 5.67
CA ARG A 171 11.45 2.14 7.06
C ARG A 171 12.66 2.06 7.95
N GLU A 172 12.61 2.79 9.05
CA GLU A 172 13.64 2.92 10.05
C GLU A 172 13.10 2.47 11.40
N PHE A 173 13.89 1.71 12.12
CA PHE A 173 13.55 1.19 13.45
C PHE A 173 14.70 1.51 14.37
N LEU A 174 14.45 2.40 15.32
CA LEU A 174 15.44 2.86 16.31
C LEU A 174 15.05 2.33 17.69
N PRO A 175 15.88 1.47 18.29
CA PRO A 175 15.62 1.01 19.65
C PRO A 175 15.79 2.17 20.63
N ILE A 176 14.86 2.32 21.53
CA ILE A 176 14.96 3.22 22.69
C ILE A 176 15.03 2.29 23.91
N GLN A 177 16.14 2.33 24.64
CA GLN A 177 16.37 1.48 25.80
C GLN A 177 16.24 2.29 27.10
N GLU A 178 15.22 3.11 27.20
CA GLU A 178 14.94 3.92 28.38
C GLU A 178 13.57 3.53 28.98
N GLY A 179 13.61 2.80 30.09
CA GLY A 179 12.43 2.43 30.84
C GLY A 179 11.45 1.54 30.06
N LEU A 180 10.21 1.99 29.91
CA LEU A 180 9.14 1.27 29.19
C LEU A 180 9.16 1.49 27.67
N LEU A 181 9.97 2.41 27.16
CA LEU A 181 10.05 2.72 25.73
C LEU A 181 10.85 1.65 25.01
N HIS A 182 10.25 1.05 23.99
CA HIS A 182 10.88 -0.01 23.22
C HIS A 182 11.49 0.43 21.90
N GLY A 183 10.96 1.48 21.28
CA GLY A 183 11.49 1.91 20.02
C GLY A 183 10.66 2.96 19.30
N PHE A 184 11.32 3.61 18.38
CA PHE A 184 10.75 4.52 17.40
C PHE A 184 10.76 3.86 16.03
N SER A 185 9.64 3.91 15.33
CA SER A 185 9.51 3.43 13.95
C SER A 185 9.12 4.57 13.06
N PHE A 186 9.82 4.73 11.95
CA PHE A 186 9.54 5.73 10.95
C PHE A 186 9.40 5.07 9.56
N ARG A 187 8.44 5.54 8.78
CA ARG A 187 8.24 5.09 7.41
C ARG A 187 8.04 6.28 6.51
N GLN A 188 8.70 6.23 5.35
CA GLN A 188 8.51 7.14 4.24
C GLN A 188 8.09 6.30 3.04
N PHE A 189 7.02 6.72 2.39
CA PHE A 189 6.54 6.06 1.18
C PHE A 189 6.28 7.10 0.10
N ALA A 190 6.81 6.85 -1.08
CA ALA A 190 6.56 7.66 -2.26
C ALA A 190 6.13 6.76 -3.42
N SER A 191 5.15 7.20 -4.17
CA SER A 191 4.79 6.57 -5.44
C SER A 191 4.52 7.64 -6.48
N VAL A 192 5.25 7.57 -7.58
CA VAL A 192 5.16 8.54 -8.68
C VAL A 192 4.76 7.80 -9.96
N THR A 193 3.74 8.32 -10.64
CA THR A 193 3.22 7.71 -11.86
C THR A 193 3.46 8.65 -13.05
N HIS A 194 4.32 8.21 -13.96
CA HIS A 194 4.55 8.86 -15.24
C HIS A 194 3.67 8.23 -16.31
N SER A 195 2.88 9.04 -17.00
CA SER A 195 1.92 8.57 -17.99
C SER A 195 2.15 9.11 -19.40
N GLY A 196 3.16 9.96 -19.61
CA GLY A 196 3.48 10.53 -20.94
C GLY A 196 2.31 11.28 -21.60
N GLY A 197 1.45 11.92 -20.79
CA GLY A 197 0.20 12.54 -21.28
C GLY A 197 -1.01 11.58 -21.27
N ASN A 198 -0.81 10.29 -21.10
CA ASN A 198 -1.87 9.29 -21.00
C ASN A 198 -2.74 9.47 -19.75
N ARG A 199 -3.94 8.91 -19.79
CA ARG A 199 -4.85 8.86 -18.64
C ARG A 199 -4.61 7.59 -17.84
N VAL A 200 -4.55 7.70 -16.51
CA VAL A 200 -4.48 6.55 -15.61
C VAL A 200 -5.88 6.25 -15.10
N PRO A 201 -6.41 5.02 -15.26
CA PRO A 201 -7.73 4.67 -14.75
C PRO A 201 -7.81 4.88 -13.24
N PHE A 202 -8.92 5.40 -12.75
CA PHE A 202 -9.05 5.83 -11.35
C PHE A 202 -8.82 4.69 -10.35
N TYR A 203 -9.22 3.47 -10.67
CA TYR A 203 -9.00 2.28 -9.85
C TYR A 203 -7.55 1.75 -9.92
N ARG A 204 -6.71 2.33 -10.79
CA ARG A 204 -5.26 2.08 -10.87
C ARG A 204 -4.43 3.20 -10.22
N LEU A 205 -5.05 4.28 -9.80
CA LEU A 205 -4.39 5.35 -9.07
C LEU A 205 -3.99 4.89 -7.67
N GLN A 206 -3.01 5.57 -7.10
CA GLN A 206 -2.59 5.37 -5.71
C GLN A 206 -3.60 6.00 -4.75
N SER A 207 -3.77 5.39 -3.60
CA SER A 207 -4.66 5.90 -2.56
C SER A 207 -4.00 5.87 -1.18
N ILE A 208 -4.40 6.78 -0.32
CA ILE A 208 -4.08 6.81 1.10
C ILE A 208 -5.36 6.97 1.93
N GLY A 209 -5.30 6.50 3.16
CA GLY A 209 -6.38 6.41 4.13
C GLY A 209 -6.46 5.00 4.70
N GLY A 210 -6.96 4.88 5.92
CA GLY A 210 -7.13 3.61 6.61
C GLY A 210 -5.91 3.14 7.41
N ALA A 211 -6.05 2.01 8.03
CA ALA A 211 -5.15 1.44 9.04
C ALA A 211 -3.68 1.31 8.63
N ARG A 212 -3.38 1.23 7.32
CA ARG A 212 -2.03 0.93 6.81
C ARG A 212 -1.32 2.12 6.17
N SER A 213 -1.96 3.29 6.18
CA SER A 213 -1.39 4.49 5.57
C SER A 213 -1.66 5.74 6.39
N LEU A 214 -2.80 6.37 6.26
CA LEU A 214 -3.19 7.60 6.94
C LEU A 214 -4.37 7.29 7.87
N ARG A 215 -4.06 6.97 9.13
CA ARG A 215 -4.99 6.33 10.07
C ARG A 215 -6.18 7.20 10.51
N GLY A 216 -6.09 8.51 10.46
CA GLY A 216 -7.22 9.40 10.79
C GLY A 216 -8.34 9.49 9.74
N TYR A 217 -8.29 8.64 8.68
CA TYR A 217 -9.21 8.73 7.54
C TYR A 217 -9.73 7.35 7.12
N ALA A 218 -10.84 7.34 6.39
CA ALA A 218 -11.39 6.11 5.82
C ALA A 218 -10.40 5.42 4.86
N SER A 219 -10.57 4.13 4.65
CA SER A 219 -9.74 3.40 3.67
C SER A 219 -9.91 4.00 2.28
N ASP A 220 -8.77 4.16 1.59
CA ASP A 220 -8.70 4.69 0.22
C ASP A 220 -9.33 6.10 0.05
N ARG A 221 -9.35 6.91 1.13
CA ARG A 221 -10.05 8.20 1.21
C ARG A 221 -9.55 9.22 0.19
N PHE A 222 -8.24 9.29 -0.04
CA PHE A 222 -7.63 10.21 -0.99
C PHE A 222 -6.94 9.43 -2.09
N ARG A 223 -7.19 9.79 -3.34
CA ARG A 223 -6.70 9.05 -4.51
C ARG A 223 -6.21 9.99 -5.58
N ASP A 224 -4.99 9.75 -6.10
CA ASP A 224 -4.44 10.47 -7.25
C ASP A 224 -3.25 9.70 -7.87
N ARG A 225 -2.61 10.30 -8.88
CA ARG A 225 -1.46 9.70 -9.60
C ARG A 225 -0.27 9.44 -8.70
N ASN A 226 0.03 10.38 -7.81
CA ASN A 226 1.23 10.35 -6.98
C ASN A 226 0.84 10.39 -5.50
N VAL A 227 1.70 9.81 -4.68
CA VAL A 227 1.54 9.74 -3.22
C VAL A 227 2.85 10.06 -2.55
N LEU A 228 2.79 10.86 -1.49
CA LEU A 228 3.80 10.96 -0.45
C LEU A 228 3.13 10.63 0.88
N LEU A 229 3.78 9.80 1.69
CA LEU A 229 3.31 9.39 3.00
C LEU A 229 4.49 9.27 3.96
N ALA A 230 4.31 9.77 5.17
CA ALA A 230 5.20 9.56 6.29
C ALA A 230 4.39 9.05 7.49
N ASN A 231 4.89 8.02 8.17
CA ASN A 231 4.32 7.50 9.40
C ASN A 231 5.40 7.49 10.46
N ALA A 232 5.07 7.93 11.66
CA ALA A 232 5.94 7.86 12.84
C ALA A 232 5.18 7.17 13.97
N GLU A 233 5.84 6.28 14.70
CA GLU A 233 5.26 5.55 15.82
C GLU A 233 6.29 5.31 16.92
N VAL A 234 5.93 5.67 18.16
CA VAL A 234 6.67 5.35 19.39
C VAL A 234 5.90 4.25 20.10
N ARG A 235 6.61 3.21 20.54
CA ARG A 235 6.01 2.08 21.25
C ARG A 235 6.55 1.97 22.67
N CYS A 236 5.63 1.67 23.58
CA CYS A 236 5.90 1.39 24.98
C CYS A 236 5.39 -0.02 25.30
N GLN A 237 6.21 -0.86 25.91
CA GLN A 237 5.74 -2.12 26.45
C GLN A 237 5.04 -1.89 27.79
N VAL A 238 3.75 -2.11 27.83
CA VAL A 238 2.95 -2.01 29.06
C VAL A 238 3.00 -3.33 29.81
N TRP A 239 2.85 -4.45 29.07
CA TRP A 239 3.00 -5.83 29.58
C TRP A 239 3.74 -6.68 28.55
N HIS A 240 4.21 -7.85 28.96
CA HIS A 240 4.93 -8.77 28.05
C HIS A 240 4.11 -9.19 26.82
N TRP A 241 2.79 -9.06 26.87
CA TRP A 241 1.86 -9.38 25.79
C TRP A 241 1.15 -8.16 25.19
N LEU A 242 1.41 -6.94 25.70
CA LEU A 242 0.72 -5.72 25.28
C LEU A 242 1.67 -4.55 25.15
N ASP A 243 1.75 -3.99 23.94
CA ASP A 243 2.36 -2.69 23.69
C ASP A 243 1.29 -1.61 23.48
N MET A 244 1.56 -0.43 23.97
CA MET A 244 0.89 0.80 23.61
C MET A 244 1.74 1.55 22.58
N ALA A 245 1.11 2.20 21.62
CA ALA A 245 1.76 3.02 20.61
C ALA A 245 1.11 4.41 20.54
N VAL A 246 1.95 5.43 20.38
CA VAL A 246 1.55 6.78 19.98
C VAL A 246 2.06 6.99 18.57
N PHE A 247 1.23 7.54 17.69
CA PHE A 247 1.61 7.70 16.30
C PHE A 247 1.14 9.00 15.68
N ALA A 248 1.84 9.42 14.63
CA ALA A 248 1.47 10.50 13.74
C ALA A 248 1.71 10.07 12.28
N ASP A 249 0.76 10.37 11.42
CA ASP A 249 0.79 10.10 9.99
C ASP A 249 0.63 11.41 9.22
N ALA A 250 1.38 11.59 8.15
CA ALA A 250 1.25 12.70 7.22
C ALA A 250 1.20 12.16 5.79
N GLY A 251 0.19 12.53 5.02
CA GLY A 251 0.04 11.99 3.68
C GLY A 251 -0.56 12.99 2.70
N ARG A 252 -0.16 12.86 1.44
CA ARG A 252 -0.67 13.67 0.36
C ARG A 252 -0.76 12.85 -0.92
N VAL A 253 -1.85 13.04 -1.65
CA VAL A 253 -1.96 12.61 -3.05
C VAL A 253 -1.96 13.85 -3.95
N PHE A 254 -1.38 13.74 -5.13
CA PHE A 254 -1.29 14.88 -6.04
C PHE A 254 -1.16 14.41 -7.49
N ARG A 255 -1.59 15.26 -8.42
CA ARG A 255 -1.58 14.95 -9.83
C ARG A 255 -0.23 15.21 -10.49
N ASP A 256 0.33 16.40 -10.26
CA ASP A 256 1.51 16.92 -10.92
C ASP A 256 2.55 17.39 -9.91
N ALA A 257 3.81 17.46 -10.31
CA ALA A 257 4.92 17.86 -9.44
C ALA A 257 4.72 19.22 -8.75
N GLY A 258 4.09 20.18 -9.43
CA GLY A 258 3.77 21.49 -8.84
C GLY A 258 2.84 21.42 -7.63
N ALA A 259 2.00 20.39 -7.55
CA ALA A 259 1.13 20.16 -6.39
C ALA A 259 1.80 19.36 -5.26
N MET A 260 3.04 18.93 -5.42
CA MET A 260 3.76 18.11 -4.43
C MET A 260 3.96 18.84 -3.09
N MET A 261 4.27 20.13 -3.13
CA MET A 261 4.61 20.95 -1.95
C MET A 261 3.41 21.50 -1.18
N GLY A 262 2.19 21.12 -1.54
CA GLY A 262 1.00 21.56 -0.81
C GLY A 262 0.88 20.87 0.56
N ALA A 263 0.01 21.41 1.44
CA ALA A 263 -0.19 20.91 2.80
C ALA A 263 -0.61 19.42 2.81
N PRO A 264 0.04 18.57 3.62
CA PRO A 264 -0.35 17.18 3.79
C PRO A 264 -1.63 17.08 4.65
N ARG A 265 -2.33 15.97 4.53
CA ARG A 265 -3.35 15.53 5.49
C ARG A 265 -2.65 14.87 6.67
N LEU A 266 -3.07 15.22 7.88
CA LEU A 266 -2.47 14.73 9.12
C LEU A 266 -3.45 13.79 9.84
N GLY A 267 -2.92 12.71 10.40
CA GLY A 267 -3.61 11.81 11.30
C GLY A 267 -2.72 11.52 12.51
N TYR A 268 -3.27 11.43 13.71
CA TYR A 268 -2.52 11.06 14.91
C TYR A 268 -3.41 10.29 15.87
N GLY A 269 -2.80 9.53 16.77
CA GLY A 269 -3.58 8.72 17.68
C GLY A 269 -2.79 7.81 18.59
N LEU A 270 -3.54 6.93 19.21
CA LEU A 270 -3.05 5.90 20.14
C LEU A 270 -3.44 4.53 19.60
N GLY A 271 -2.62 3.54 19.91
CA GLY A 271 -2.93 2.17 19.51
C GLY A 271 -2.39 1.15 20.50
N PHE A 272 -3.02 -0.03 20.48
CA PHE A 272 -2.63 -1.19 21.27
C PHE A 272 -2.23 -2.33 20.35
N ARG A 273 -1.20 -3.08 20.76
CA ARG A 273 -0.62 -4.21 20.02
C ARG A 273 -0.62 -5.41 20.93
N VAL A 274 -1.45 -6.40 20.65
CA VAL A 274 -1.45 -7.68 21.38
C VAL A 274 -0.40 -8.59 20.78
N LYS A 275 0.49 -9.10 21.62
CA LYS A 275 1.64 -9.94 21.21
C LYS A 275 1.56 -11.34 21.79
N ASN A 276 2.10 -12.30 21.07
CA ASN A 276 2.39 -13.63 21.57
C ASN A 276 3.79 -14.05 21.10
N LYS A 277 4.66 -14.44 22.04
CA LYS A 277 6.05 -14.82 21.77
C LYS A 277 6.80 -13.80 20.90
N GLY A 278 6.62 -12.49 21.17
CA GLY A 278 7.27 -11.41 20.45
C GLY A 278 6.64 -11.05 19.09
N LYS A 279 5.59 -11.75 18.65
CA LYS A 279 4.87 -11.43 17.41
C LYS A 279 3.54 -10.74 17.70
N THR A 280 3.25 -9.70 16.96
CA THR A 280 1.95 -9.02 17.03
C THR A 280 0.85 -9.90 16.42
N LEU A 281 -0.14 -10.25 17.23
CA LEU A 281 -1.32 -11.01 16.82
C LEU A 281 -2.43 -10.11 16.28
N GLY A 282 -2.53 -8.92 16.83
CA GLY A 282 -3.55 -7.97 16.44
C GLY A 282 -3.25 -6.58 16.98
N ARG A 283 -3.89 -5.60 16.37
CA ARG A 283 -3.78 -4.20 16.79
C ARG A 283 -5.14 -3.50 16.75
N VAL A 284 -5.27 -2.53 17.62
CA VAL A 284 -6.39 -1.59 17.65
C VAL A 284 -5.81 -0.18 17.67
N ASP A 285 -6.15 0.64 16.70
CA ASP A 285 -5.69 2.02 16.59
C ASP A 285 -6.90 2.97 16.66
N MET A 286 -6.87 3.92 17.56
CA MET A 286 -7.79 5.04 17.61
C MET A 286 -7.07 6.27 17.09
N ALA A 287 -7.54 6.81 15.97
CA ALA A 287 -6.89 7.88 15.24
C ALA A 287 -7.84 9.07 15.01
N TYR A 288 -7.28 10.27 15.05
CA TYR A 288 -7.97 11.49 14.72
C TYR A 288 -7.37 12.12 13.46
N GLY A 289 -8.23 12.61 12.58
CA GLY A 289 -7.90 13.39 11.41
C GLY A 289 -8.87 14.56 11.25
N SER A 290 -8.71 15.37 10.20
CA SER A 290 -9.62 16.51 9.96
C SER A 290 -11.09 16.10 9.69
N GLU A 291 -11.34 14.82 9.50
CA GLU A 291 -12.68 14.23 9.29
C GLU A 291 -13.23 13.53 10.55
N GLY A 292 -12.59 13.71 11.71
CA GLY A 292 -13.01 13.15 12.99
C GLY A 292 -12.24 11.90 13.42
N TRP A 293 -12.80 11.18 14.39
CA TRP A 293 -12.22 9.98 14.97
C TRP A 293 -12.48 8.74 14.13
N ARG A 294 -11.47 7.86 14.08
CA ARG A 294 -11.55 6.55 13.41
C ARG A 294 -10.96 5.47 14.31
N LEU A 295 -11.63 4.34 14.35
CA LEU A 295 -11.16 3.12 15.01
C LEU A 295 -10.77 2.12 13.92
N HIS A 296 -9.55 1.62 14.01
CA HIS A 296 -9.05 0.58 13.12
C HIS A 296 -8.70 -0.66 13.92
N MET A 297 -9.14 -1.82 13.46
CA MET A 297 -8.77 -3.11 13.99
C MET A 297 -8.15 -3.94 12.87
N ASP A 298 -7.01 -4.57 13.17
CA ASP A 298 -6.31 -5.45 12.23
C ASP A 298 -5.91 -6.71 12.97
N LEU A 299 -6.39 -7.87 12.52
CA LEU A 299 -6.12 -9.16 13.12
C LEU A 299 -5.00 -9.86 12.34
N GLY A 300 -4.07 -10.46 13.07
CA GLY A 300 -2.95 -11.23 12.55
C GLY A 300 -1.64 -10.46 12.53
N SER A 301 -0.55 -11.22 12.41
CA SER A 301 0.73 -10.64 12.06
C SER A 301 0.56 -10.01 10.68
N LEU A 302 0.77 -8.74 10.58
CA LEU A 302 0.92 -8.12 9.28
C LEU A 302 2.22 -8.65 8.70
N PHE A 303 2.07 -9.60 7.79
CA PHE A 303 3.12 -10.33 7.09
C PHE A 303 4.12 -9.41 6.40
#